data_e4562eff3c63eca5472fc3d568080c77
#
_entry.id   e4562eff3c63eca5472fc3d568080c77
#
_cell.length_a   1.000
_cell.length_b   1.000
_cell.length_c   1.000
_cell.angle_alpha   90.00
_cell.angle_beta   90.00
_cell.angle_gamma   90.00
#
_symmetry.space_group_name_H-M   'P 1'
#
loop_
_entity.id
_entity.type
_entity.pdbx_description
1 polymer ?
#
loop_
_entity_poly.entity_id
_entity_poly.type
_entity_poly.pdbx_seq_one_letter_code
_entity_poly.pdbx_strand_id
1 'polypeptide(L)'
;MNMLSLRIAAMLFLVAVFAVGCAQMGGLGKQEYTKKSGVGPGMNAKGEVVDSKLVESGYGKQVKGLGDWEGEITGKPAAESKFAKLKIGMSMRQATDLIGKPSDQGSYMTGKAWIPYYFGSDRHRYEMVYKGTGRLIFAGGSISDLTGGNLIWIIHNKNEPRYR
;
A
#
# COMPACT_ATOMS: atom_id res chain seq x y z
N MET A 1 27.84 3.34 58.93
CA MET A 1 27.22 2.99 57.64
C MET A 1 27.83 1.67 57.20
N ASN A 2 27.08 0.59 57.37
CA ASN A 2 27.63 -0.78 57.29
C ASN A 2 27.81 -1.18 55.81
N MET A 3 28.98 -1.75 55.51
CA MET A 3 29.34 -2.27 54.15
C MET A 3 28.34 -3.28 53.57
N LEU A 4 27.45 -3.80 54.39
CA LEU A 4 26.40 -4.75 53.99
C LEU A 4 25.25 -4.07 53.22
N SER A 5 24.93 -2.81 53.57
CA SER A 5 23.87 -2.03 52.89
C SER A 5 24.30 -1.54 51.49
N LEU A 6 25.58 -1.36 51.26
CA LEU A 6 26.12 -0.94 49.99
C LEU A 6 26.14 -2.09 48.94
N ARG A 7 26.23 -3.32 49.40
CA ARG A 7 26.22 -4.50 48.49
C ARG A 7 24.82 -4.88 48.03
N ILE A 8 23.81 -4.60 48.84
CA ILE A 8 22.38 -4.86 48.47
C ILE A 8 21.88 -3.82 47.48
N ALA A 9 22.31 -2.56 47.61
CA ALA A 9 21.96 -1.49 46.64
C ALA A 9 22.61 -1.70 45.28
N ALA A 10 23.80 -2.30 45.18
CA ALA A 10 24.48 -2.60 43.95
C ALA A 10 23.86 -3.79 43.19
N MET A 11 23.24 -4.75 43.92
CA MET A 11 22.60 -5.92 43.29
C MET A 11 21.19 -5.61 42.75
N LEU A 12 20.49 -4.63 43.32
CA LEU A 12 19.17 -4.23 42.85
C LEU A 12 19.20 -3.36 41.56
N PHE A 13 20.34 -2.75 41.24
CA PHE A 13 20.51 -1.96 39.99
C PHE A 13 20.85 -2.84 38.77
N LEU A 14 21.28 -4.07 38.95
CA LEU A 14 21.69 -4.94 37.86
C LEU A 14 20.55 -5.80 37.27
N VAL A 15 19.38 -5.84 37.91
CA VAL A 15 18.22 -6.61 37.45
C VAL A 15 17.24 -5.77 36.63
N ALA A 16 17.36 -4.43 36.64
CA ALA A 16 16.43 -3.55 35.92
C ALA A 16 16.78 -3.28 34.45
N VAL A 17 17.91 -3.78 33.93
CA VAL A 17 18.37 -3.49 32.55
C VAL A 17 18.01 -4.60 31.56
N PHE A 18 17.47 -5.75 32.01
CA PHE A 18 17.13 -6.88 31.12
C PHE A 18 15.66 -6.98 30.71
N ALA A 19 14.81 -6.01 31.04
CA ALA A 19 13.37 -6.07 30.74
C ALA A 19 12.91 -5.20 29.55
N VAL A 20 13.83 -4.62 28.74
CA VAL A 20 13.48 -3.78 27.57
C VAL A 20 13.92 -4.42 26.25
N GLY A 21 13.89 -5.74 26.15
CA GLY A 21 14.44 -6.43 24.99
C GLY A 21 13.59 -7.53 24.38
N CYS A 22 12.27 -7.57 24.54
CA CYS A 22 11.45 -8.63 23.91
C CYS A 22 10.05 -8.19 23.49
N ALA A 23 9.92 -7.11 22.74
CA ALA A 23 8.62 -6.72 22.18
C ALA A 23 8.70 -6.26 20.72
N GLN A 24 9.63 -6.80 19.91
CA GLN A 24 9.69 -6.49 18.47
C GLN A 24 10.10 -7.69 17.60
N MET A 25 9.56 -8.87 17.93
CA MET A 25 9.57 -9.99 16.98
C MET A 25 8.14 -10.52 16.82
N GLY A 26 7.31 -9.78 16.12
CA GLY A 26 5.96 -10.19 15.83
C GLY A 26 5.34 -9.35 14.73
N GLY A 27 5.65 -9.64 13.47
CA GLY A 27 5.00 -8.92 12.39
C GLY A 27 5.66 -9.08 11.04
N LEU A 28 6.03 -10.29 10.67
CA LEU A 28 6.26 -10.62 9.26
C LEU A 28 4.92 -10.49 8.52
N GLY A 29 4.70 -9.39 7.80
CA GLY A 29 3.61 -9.29 6.85
C GLY A 29 2.73 -8.05 6.86
N LYS A 30 2.82 -7.16 7.84
CA LYS A 30 2.12 -5.88 7.72
C LYS A 30 3.00 -4.89 6.95
N GLN A 31 2.55 -4.53 5.76
CA GLN A 31 3.14 -3.43 5.02
C GLN A 31 2.90 -2.17 5.85
N GLU A 32 3.96 -1.63 6.45
CA GLU A 32 3.90 -0.36 7.15
C GLU A 32 3.79 0.74 6.10
N TYR A 33 2.56 1.16 5.85
CA TYR A 33 2.29 2.33 5.01
C TYR A 33 2.76 3.57 5.74
N THR A 34 3.91 4.08 5.37
CA THR A 34 4.38 5.37 5.88
C THR A 34 3.51 6.46 5.26
N LYS A 35 2.58 7.00 6.06
CA LYS A 35 1.76 8.14 5.64
C LYS A 35 2.67 9.34 5.42
N LYS A 36 2.78 9.79 4.19
CA LYS A 36 3.48 11.02 3.82
C LYS A 36 2.52 12.21 3.98
N SER A 37 3.05 13.38 4.35
CA SER A 37 2.25 14.59 4.48
C SER A 37 2.47 15.51 3.28
N GLY A 38 1.41 16.23 2.89
CA GLY A 38 1.48 17.21 1.80
C GLY A 38 0.99 16.68 0.45
N VAL A 39 1.33 17.41 -0.59
CA VAL A 39 1.01 17.07 -1.98
C VAL A 39 2.12 16.20 -2.54
N GLY A 40 1.76 15.02 -3.06
CA GLY A 40 2.70 14.07 -3.63
C GLY A 40 3.12 14.41 -5.06
N PRO A 41 4.16 13.71 -5.57
CA PRO A 41 4.51 13.77 -6.97
C PRO A 41 3.31 13.47 -7.86
N GLY A 42 3.21 14.10 -9.02
CA GLY A 42 2.10 13.91 -9.95
C GLY A 42 0.76 14.51 -9.51
N MET A 43 0.73 15.29 -8.41
CA MET A 43 -0.47 15.93 -7.88
C MET A 43 -0.34 17.46 -7.89
N ASN A 44 -1.46 18.17 -8.05
CA ASN A 44 -1.52 19.62 -7.92
C ASN A 44 -1.80 20.04 -6.46
N ALA A 45 -1.67 21.35 -6.16
CA ALA A 45 -1.90 21.91 -4.82
C ALA A 45 -3.33 21.65 -4.28
N LYS A 46 -4.29 21.29 -5.13
CA LYS A 46 -5.66 20.94 -4.73
C LYS A 46 -5.80 19.45 -4.36
N GLY A 47 -4.72 18.66 -4.45
CA GLY A 47 -4.73 17.23 -4.20
C GLY A 47 -5.36 16.41 -5.36
N GLU A 48 -5.45 16.98 -6.55
CA GLU A 48 -5.87 16.25 -7.75
C GLU A 48 -4.65 15.67 -8.45
N VAL A 49 -4.78 14.47 -8.98
CA VAL A 49 -3.73 13.83 -9.78
C VAL A 49 -3.75 14.46 -11.19
N VAL A 50 -2.58 14.92 -11.61
CA VAL A 50 -2.34 15.49 -12.95
C VAL A 50 -1.47 14.59 -13.81
N ASP A 51 -0.59 13.80 -13.18
CA ASP A 51 0.21 12.77 -13.85
C ASP A 51 0.26 11.51 -12.99
N SER A 52 -0.52 10.51 -13.37
CA SER A 52 -0.61 9.25 -12.64
C SER A 52 0.67 8.41 -12.67
N LYS A 53 1.59 8.66 -13.62
CA LYS A 53 2.87 7.94 -13.71
C LYS A 53 3.85 8.35 -12.61
N LEU A 54 3.71 9.58 -12.12
CA LEU A 54 4.56 10.14 -11.08
C LEU A 54 4.00 9.93 -9.66
N VAL A 55 2.75 9.46 -9.55
CA VAL A 55 2.11 9.30 -8.24
C VAL A 55 2.82 8.22 -7.43
N GLU A 56 3.19 8.57 -6.21
CA GLU A 56 3.76 7.64 -5.23
C GLU A 56 2.74 7.27 -4.16
N SER A 57 2.87 6.06 -3.61
CA SER A 57 2.06 5.63 -2.48
C SER A 57 2.40 6.37 -1.18
N GLY A 58 1.42 6.49 -0.29
CA GLY A 58 1.55 7.16 1.00
C GLY A 58 0.98 8.59 1.03
N TYR A 59 0.71 9.19 -0.12
CA TYR A 59 0.11 10.54 -0.20
C TYR A 59 -1.41 10.51 -0.28
N GLY A 60 -2.02 9.37 -0.54
CA GLY A 60 -3.47 9.20 -0.59
C GLY A 60 -4.11 8.90 0.76
N LYS A 61 -5.40 8.68 0.73
CA LYS A 61 -6.19 8.25 1.89
C LYS A 61 -6.08 6.75 2.06
N GLN A 62 -5.62 6.29 3.23
CA GLN A 62 -5.66 4.88 3.60
C GLN A 62 -7.08 4.47 3.93
N VAL A 63 -7.51 3.34 3.39
CA VAL A 63 -8.85 2.80 3.60
C VAL A 63 -8.80 1.30 3.85
N LYS A 64 -9.71 0.82 4.69
CA LYS A 64 -9.98 -0.61 4.85
C LYS A 64 -10.88 -1.07 3.72
N GLY A 65 -10.60 -2.26 3.22
CA GLY A 65 -11.33 -2.89 2.12
C GLY A 65 -12.14 -4.10 2.55
N LEU A 66 -12.26 -5.06 1.64
CA LEU A 66 -12.93 -6.33 1.87
C LEU A 66 -12.01 -7.26 2.68
N GLY A 67 -12.56 -7.94 3.68
CA GLY A 67 -11.77 -8.79 4.57
C GLY A 67 -10.67 -7.98 5.28
N ASP A 68 -9.46 -8.52 5.28
CA ASP A 68 -8.30 -7.90 5.92
C ASP A 68 -7.47 -7.01 4.97
N TRP A 69 -8.00 -6.71 3.79
CA TRP A 69 -7.32 -5.86 2.82
C TRP A 69 -7.33 -4.40 3.26
N GLU A 70 -6.17 -3.79 3.18
CA GLU A 70 -5.98 -2.35 3.34
C GLU A 70 -5.34 -1.80 2.06
N GLY A 71 -5.64 -0.54 1.74
CA GLY A 71 -5.11 0.07 0.54
C GLY A 71 -5.29 1.58 0.53
N GLU A 72 -4.98 2.17 -0.59
CA GLU A 72 -4.89 3.61 -0.73
C GLU A 72 -5.84 4.12 -1.83
N ILE A 73 -6.39 5.31 -1.61
CA ILE A 73 -7.12 6.07 -2.63
C ILE A 73 -6.43 7.42 -2.79
N THR A 74 -5.90 7.70 -3.98
CA THR A 74 -5.20 8.95 -4.30
C THR A 74 -5.97 9.75 -5.34
N GLY A 75 -5.98 11.07 -5.17
CA GLY A 75 -6.70 12.00 -6.04
C GLY A 75 -8.18 12.13 -5.68
N LYS A 76 -8.90 12.93 -6.47
CA LYS A 76 -10.33 13.18 -6.28
C LYS A 76 -11.15 12.48 -7.37
N PRO A 77 -12.16 11.68 -7.00
CA PRO A 77 -13.04 11.08 -7.99
C PRO A 77 -13.78 12.19 -8.77
N ALA A 78 -13.94 12.00 -10.07
CA ALA A 78 -14.89 12.78 -10.84
C ALA A 78 -16.33 12.43 -10.40
N ALA A 79 -17.26 13.36 -10.58
CA ALA A 79 -18.67 13.04 -10.43
C ALA A 79 -19.01 11.85 -11.37
N GLU A 80 -19.75 10.87 -10.88
CA GLU A 80 -20.12 9.65 -11.61
C GLU A 80 -18.95 8.74 -12.04
N SER A 81 -17.79 8.89 -11.39
CA SER A 81 -16.66 7.99 -11.65
C SER A 81 -17.05 6.52 -11.45
N LYS A 82 -16.75 5.69 -12.45
CA LYS A 82 -16.94 4.24 -12.36
C LYS A 82 -16.21 3.62 -11.16
N PHE A 83 -15.12 4.24 -10.73
CA PHE A 83 -14.33 3.79 -9.59
C PHE A 83 -15.06 3.91 -8.24
N ALA A 84 -16.16 4.69 -8.17
CA ALA A 84 -17.00 4.76 -6.97
C ALA A 84 -17.64 3.41 -6.59
N LYS A 85 -17.74 2.47 -7.54
CA LYS A 85 -18.27 1.11 -7.31
C LYS A 85 -17.23 0.15 -6.74
N LEU A 86 -15.95 0.53 -6.77
CA LEU A 86 -14.85 -0.34 -6.38
C LEU A 86 -14.58 -0.26 -4.90
N LYS A 87 -14.08 -1.37 -4.35
CA LYS A 87 -13.60 -1.47 -2.97
C LYS A 87 -12.22 -2.10 -2.97
N ILE A 88 -11.33 -1.60 -2.13
CA ILE A 88 -10.04 -2.24 -1.87
C ILE A 88 -10.28 -3.71 -1.49
N GLY A 89 -9.42 -4.61 -1.94
CA GLY A 89 -9.57 -6.05 -1.75
C GLY A 89 -10.38 -6.77 -2.83
N MET A 90 -11.06 -6.08 -3.76
CA MET A 90 -11.70 -6.71 -4.90
C MET A 90 -10.66 -7.37 -5.82
N SER A 91 -10.99 -8.55 -6.35
CA SER A 91 -10.16 -9.18 -7.37
C SER A 91 -10.22 -8.40 -8.70
N MET A 92 -9.21 -8.60 -9.56
CA MET A 92 -9.17 -8.00 -10.90
C MET A 92 -10.43 -8.32 -11.70
N ARG A 93 -10.92 -9.57 -11.61
CA ARG A 93 -12.14 -10.02 -12.28
C ARG A 93 -13.36 -9.25 -11.78
N GLN A 94 -13.55 -9.18 -10.46
CA GLN A 94 -14.66 -8.42 -9.86
C GLN A 94 -14.64 -6.95 -10.30
N ALA A 95 -13.46 -6.32 -10.31
CA ALA A 95 -13.32 -4.95 -10.76
C ALA A 95 -13.74 -4.81 -12.23
N THR A 96 -13.23 -5.69 -13.11
CA THR A 96 -13.54 -5.65 -14.54
C THR A 96 -15.02 -5.91 -14.82
N ASP A 97 -15.65 -6.82 -14.08
CA ASP A 97 -17.09 -7.11 -14.22
C ASP A 97 -17.96 -5.89 -13.85
N LEU A 98 -17.51 -5.10 -12.86
CA LEU A 98 -18.24 -3.92 -12.39
C LEU A 98 -18.09 -2.68 -13.29
N ILE A 99 -16.87 -2.43 -13.80
CA ILE A 99 -16.56 -1.16 -14.47
C ILE A 99 -16.13 -1.31 -15.93
N GLY A 100 -16.08 -2.56 -16.43
CA GLY A 100 -15.69 -2.87 -17.80
C GLY A 100 -14.18 -3.05 -17.96
N LYS A 101 -13.78 -3.37 -19.20
CA LYS A 101 -12.36 -3.62 -19.55
C LYS A 101 -11.53 -2.33 -19.46
N PRO A 102 -10.27 -2.42 -19.01
CA PRO A 102 -9.35 -1.29 -19.02
C PRO A 102 -8.96 -0.88 -20.45
N SER A 103 -8.50 0.36 -20.60
CA SER A 103 -7.96 0.89 -21.86
C SER A 103 -6.58 0.32 -22.18
N ASP A 104 -5.81 0.04 -21.14
CA ASP A 104 -4.49 -0.59 -21.17
C ASP A 104 -4.23 -1.29 -19.83
N GLN A 105 -3.37 -2.30 -19.85
CA GLN A 105 -3.02 -3.04 -18.65
C GLN A 105 -1.65 -3.69 -18.76
N GLY A 106 -1.03 -3.97 -17.63
CA GLY A 106 0.24 -4.70 -17.58
C GLY A 106 0.75 -4.90 -16.17
N SER A 107 1.74 -5.76 -16.06
CA SER A 107 2.42 -6.05 -14.80
C SER A 107 3.75 -5.32 -14.71
N TYR A 108 4.19 -5.04 -13.50
CA TYR A 108 5.54 -4.58 -13.21
C TYR A 108 6.05 -5.19 -11.90
N MET A 109 7.37 -5.32 -11.82
CA MET A 109 8.03 -5.80 -10.61
C MET A 109 8.26 -4.63 -9.66
N THR A 110 7.96 -4.82 -8.39
CA THR A 110 8.29 -3.83 -7.35
C THR A 110 9.76 -3.96 -6.94
N GLY A 111 10.33 -2.94 -6.32
CA GLY A 111 11.68 -3.01 -5.75
C GLY A 111 11.87 -4.17 -4.77
N LYS A 112 10.78 -4.63 -4.12
CA LYS A 112 10.81 -5.78 -3.20
C LYS A 112 11.06 -7.12 -3.90
N ALA A 113 10.84 -7.20 -5.21
CA ALA A 113 11.17 -8.40 -5.99
C ALA A 113 12.68 -8.72 -5.98
N TRP A 114 13.52 -7.73 -5.74
CA TRP A 114 14.97 -7.83 -5.70
C TRP A 114 15.56 -8.08 -4.31
N ILE A 115 14.72 -8.10 -3.26
CA ILE A 115 15.16 -8.43 -1.90
C ILE A 115 15.33 -9.95 -1.81
N PRO A 116 16.55 -10.46 -1.49
CA PRO A 116 16.78 -11.89 -1.31
C PRO A 116 15.82 -12.46 -0.24
N TYR A 117 15.27 -13.63 -0.52
CA TYR A 117 14.35 -14.35 0.39
C TYR A 117 13.05 -13.61 0.75
N TYR A 118 12.65 -12.56 0.00
CA TYR A 118 11.34 -11.96 0.15
C TYR A 118 10.28 -12.77 -0.63
N PHE A 119 9.38 -13.42 0.08
CA PHE A 119 8.28 -14.24 -0.49
C PHE A 119 6.90 -13.59 -0.36
N GLY A 120 6.83 -12.32 0.01
CA GLY A 120 5.57 -11.59 0.17
C GLY A 120 4.84 -11.35 -1.16
N SER A 121 3.53 -11.14 -1.09
CA SER A 121 2.63 -10.89 -2.23
C SER A 121 2.89 -9.58 -2.99
N ASP A 122 3.71 -8.68 -2.45
CA ASP A 122 3.99 -7.35 -3.03
C ASP A 122 5.22 -7.33 -3.96
N ARG A 123 5.62 -8.49 -4.50
CA ARG A 123 6.73 -8.58 -5.48
C ARG A 123 6.32 -8.11 -6.87
N HIS A 124 5.08 -8.34 -7.23
CA HIS A 124 4.51 -8.02 -8.52
C HIS A 124 3.24 -7.22 -8.31
N ARG A 125 3.09 -6.20 -9.12
CA ARG A 125 1.86 -5.41 -9.19
C ARG A 125 1.33 -5.46 -10.60
N TYR A 126 0.01 -5.43 -10.69
CA TYR A 126 -0.69 -5.35 -11.94
C TYR A 126 -1.43 -4.02 -12.01
N GLU A 127 -1.28 -3.32 -13.11
CA GLU A 127 -1.87 -2.00 -13.34
C GLU A 127 -2.92 -2.09 -14.43
N MET A 128 -4.08 -1.48 -14.19
CA MET A 128 -5.14 -1.28 -15.16
C MET A 128 -5.39 0.21 -15.35
N VAL A 129 -5.31 0.69 -16.59
CA VAL A 129 -5.56 2.08 -16.97
C VAL A 129 -6.95 2.23 -17.53
N TYR A 130 -7.68 3.21 -17.04
CA TYR A 130 -9.01 3.59 -17.52
C TYR A 130 -8.96 5.03 -17.99
N LYS A 131 -8.93 5.24 -19.32
CA LYS A 131 -8.89 6.58 -19.94
C LYS A 131 -9.92 7.51 -19.30
N GLY A 132 -9.49 8.71 -18.90
CA GLY A 132 -10.35 9.74 -18.33
C GLY A 132 -10.91 9.42 -16.94
N THR A 133 -10.42 8.35 -16.28
CA THR A 133 -10.90 7.93 -14.96
C THR A 133 -9.76 7.76 -13.96
N GLY A 134 -8.65 7.11 -14.39
CA GLY A 134 -7.49 6.87 -13.54
C GLY A 134 -6.92 5.46 -13.68
N ARG A 135 -6.24 5.01 -12.62
CA ARG A 135 -5.55 3.71 -12.57
C ARG A 135 -5.95 2.89 -11.36
N LEU A 136 -5.90 1.59 -11.53
CA LEU A 136 -6.09 0.60 -10.50
C LEU A 136 -4.83 -0.24 -10.37
N ILE A 137 -4.33 -0.40 -9.15
CA ILE A 137 -3.15 -1.22 -8.85
C ILE A 137 -3.59 -2.41 -8.01
N PHE A 138 -3.23 -3.59 -8.47
CA PHE A 138 -3.51 -4.86 -7.81
C PHE A 138 -2.20 -5.48 -7.32
N ALA A 139 -2.25 -6.12 -6.17
CA ALA A 139 -1.15 -6.88 -5.60
C ALA A 139 -1.57 -8.33 -5.36
N GLY A 140 -0.58 -9.23 -5.41
CA GLY A 140 -0.83 -10.67 -5.32
C GLY A 140 -1.04 -11.30 -6.68
N GLY A 141 -1.16 -12.62 -6.68
CA GLY A 141 -1.19 -13.42 -7.91
C GLY A 141 0.21 -13.76 -8.44
N SER A 142 0.25 -14.63 -9.44
CA SER A 142 1.47 -14.99 -10.18
C SER A 142 1.57 -14.11 -11.43
N ILE A 143 2.79 -13.93 -11.95
CA ILE A 143 3.01 -13.25 -13.24
C ILE A 143 2.25 -13.94 -14.37
N SER A 144 2.07 -15.26 -14.26
CA SER A 144 1.34 -16.08 -15.22
C SER A 144 -0.17 -16.08 -15.03
N ASP A 145 -0.66 -15.67 -13.86
CA ASP A 145 -2.08 -15.59 -13.54
C ASP A 145 -2.56 -14.14 -13.53
N LEU A 146 -2.97 -13.67 -14.70
CA LEU A 146 -3.51 -12.32 -14.89
C LEU A 146 -4.87 -12.09 -14.21
N THR A 147 -5.42 -13.13 -13.58
CA THR A 147 -6.69 -13.07 -12.85
C THR A 147 -6.49 -12.99 -11.34
N GLY A 148 -5.27 -13.23 -10.87
CA GLY A 148 -4.91 -13.37 -9.47
C GLY A 148 -4.30 -12.10 -8.88
N GLY A 149 -5.08 -11.20 -8.37
CA GLY A 149 -4.61 -10.04 -7.62
C GLY A 149 -5.77 -9.30 -7.00
N ASN A 150 -5.52 -8.66 -5.87
CA ASN A 150 -6.52 -7.88 -5.17
C ASN A 150 -6.18 -6.38 -5.26
N LEU A 151 -7.21 -5.56 -5.43
CA LEU A 151 -7.10 -4.13 -5.55
C LEU A 151 -6.55 -3.53 -4.25
N ILE A 152 -5.41 -2.86 -4.36
CA ILE A 152 -4.74 -2.23 -3.22
C ILE A 152 -4.62 -0.72 -3.37
N TRP A 153 -4.80 -0.18 -4.58
CA TRP A 153 -4.64 1.25 -4.79
C TRP A 153 -5.52 1.74 -5.93
N ILE A 154 -6.28 2.81 -5.66
CA ILE A 154 -7.12 3.50 -6.62
C ILE A 154 -6.55 4.90 -6.83
N ILE A 155 -6.17 5.24 -8.05
CA ILE A 155 -5.66 6.55 -8.44
C ILE A 155 -6.71 7.21 -9.33
N HIS A 156 -7.33 8.28 -8.83
CA HIS A 156 -8.29 9.06 -9.58
C HIS A 156 -7.59 10.12 -10.41
N ASN A 157 -7.75 10.08 -11.75
CA ASN A 157 -7.25 11.10 -12.67
C ASN A 157 -8.24 11.29 -13.81
N LYS A 158 -8.98 12.39 -13.79
CA LYS A 158 -9.95 12.74 -14.85
C LYS A 158 -9.32 12.95 -16.23
N ASN A 159 -8.00 13.17 -16.28
CA ASN A 159 -7.22 13.37 -17.50
C ASN A 159 -6.35 12.16 -17.84
N GLU A 160 -6.65 10.99 -17.26
CA GLU A 160 -5.85 9.79 -17.50
C GLU A 160 -5.73 9.48 -18.99
N PRO A 161 -4.50 9.34 -19.52
CA PRO A 161 -4.29 8.95 -20.91
C PRO A 161 -4.76 7.51 -21.15
N ARG A 162 -4.83 7.12 -22.41
CA ARG A 162 -5.28 5.79 -22.81
C ARG A 162 -4.27 4.69 -22.46
N TYR A 163 -2.99 5.03 -22.47
CA TYR A 163 -1.88 4.10 -22.32
C TYR A 163 -1.00 4.47 -21.12
N ARG A 164 -0.34 3.45 -20.59
CA ARG A 164 0.63 3.57 -19.49
C ARG A 164 1.85 4.40 -19.88
#